data_83ed9154cf078b1f39a683d1d6a3431a
#
_entry.id   83ed9154cf078b1f39a683d1d6a3431a
#
_cell.length_a   1.000
_cell.length_b   1.000
_cell.length_c   1.000
_cell.angle_alpha   90.00
_cell.angle_beta   90.00
_cell.angle_gamma   90.00
#
_symmetry.space_group_name_H-M   'P 1'
#
loop_
_entity.id
_entity.type
_entity.pdbx_description
1 polymer ?
#
loop_
_entity_poly.entity_id
_entity_poly.type
_entity_poly.pdbx_seq_one_letter_code
_entity_poly.pdbx_strand_id
1 'polypeptide(L)'
;MDAESILHMLDVESAAEHRTDGWWVDVPDLDVRGLATLMRTREVRFVTLTGTPDTAGGYRLIYHWDADGALLNIATTVSAGCIASIADIWPAADWVERELRDYYALVFEGRAETPTLMLLEGDEPGLFSRTSAAGREIDPAVTARDAAEAERKES
;
A
#
# COMPACT_ATOMS: atom_id res chain seq x y z
N MET A 1 14.11 16.33 9.40
CA MET A 1 13.52 17.33 8.48
C MET A 1 12.01 17.26 8.62
N ASP A 2 11.35 18.41 8.82
CA ASP A 2 9.90 18.48 8.98
C ASP A 2 9.14 18.27 7.65
N ALA A 3 7.85 17.91 7.78
CA ALA A 3 7.01 17.57 6.63
C ALA A 3 6.79 18.74 5.66
N GLU A 4 6.65 19.97 6.16
CA GLU A 4 6.42 21.17 5.34
C GLU A 4 7.61 21.44 4.42
N SER A 5 8.83 21.31 4.94
CA SER A 5 10.06 21.44 4.14
C SER A 5 10.15 20.40 3.02
N ILE A 6 9.66 19.18 3.28
CA ILE A 6 9.63 18.12 2.26
C ILE A 6 8.60 18.44 1.19
N LEU A 7 7.38 18.82 1.59
CA LEU A 7 6.30 19.20 0.68
C LEU A 7 6.71 20.36 -0.25
N HIS A 8 7.42 21.34 0.32
CA HIS A 8 7.98 22.45 -0.46
C HIS A 8 9.02 21.99 -1.47
N MET A 9 9.92 21.08 -1.09
CA MET A 9 10.92 20.52 -2.02
C MET A 9 10.29 19.68 -3.15
N LEU A 10 9.14 19.08 -2.90
CA LEU A 10 8.38 18.32 -3.90
C LEU A 10 7.47 19.21 -4.74
N ASP A 11 7.38 20.51 -4.44
CA ASP A 11 6.47 21.49 -5.07
C ASP A 11 5.00 21.07 -5.01
N VAL A 12 4.60 20.48 -3.89
CA VAL A 12 3.24 19.96 -3.66
C VAL A 12 2.56 20.53 -2.42
N GLU A 13 3.14 21.52 -1.75
CA GLU A 13 2.58 22.12 -0.53
C GLU A 13 1.18 22.68 -0.71
N SER A 14 0.88 23.25 -1.89
CA SER A 14 -0.45 23.81 -2.20
C SER A 14 -1.55 22.75 -2.34
N ALA A 15 -1.17 21.50 -2.60
CA ALA A 15 -2.07 20.35 -2.73
C ALA A 15 -2.11 19.52 -1.43
N ALA A 16 -1.24 19.82 -0.46
CA ALA A 16 -1.15 19.05 0.77
C ALA A 16 -2.24 19.47 1.77
N GLU A 17 -2.81 18.50 2.44
CA GLU A 17 -3.80 18.67 3.49
C GLU A 17 -3.23 18.22 4.83
N HIS A 18 -3.28 19.07 5.86
CA HIS A 18 -2.94 18.68 7.21
C HIS A 18 -4.18 18.12 7.93
N ARG A 19 -4.14 16.85 8.30
CA ARG A 19 -5.18 16.14 9.05
C ARG A 19 -4.73 15.81 10.46
N THR A 20 -5.60 15.27 11.28
CA THR A 20 -5.29 14.85 12.66
C THR A 20 -4.22 13.77 12.75
N ASP A 21 -4.05 12.98 11.69
CA ASP A 21 -3.11 11.86 11.58
C ASP A 21 -1.86 12.18 10.73
N GLY A 22 -1.67 13.44 10.35
CA GLY A 22 -0.50 13.92 9.62
C GLY A 22 -0.81 14.66 8.33
N TRP A 23 0.20 14.84 7.52
CA TRP A 23 0.12 15.48 6.21
C TRP A 23 -0.28 14.46 5.13
N TRP A 24 -1.17 14.87 4.23
CA TRP A 24 -1.65 14.08 3.12
C TRP A 24 -1.52 14.83 1.81
N VAL A 25 -0.99 14.15 0.78
CA VAL A 25 -0.90 14.70 -0.56
C VAL A 25 -1.08 13.60 -1.60
N ASP A 26 -1.86 13.87 -2.62
CA ASP A 26 -1.98 13.00 -3.81
C ASP A 26 -1.07 13.56 -4.91
N VAL A 27 -0.16 12.72 -5.40
CA VAL A 27 0.79 13.05 -6.47
C VAL A 27 0.58 12.06 -7.61
N PRO A 28 -0.21 12.43 -8.63
CA PRO A 28 -0.34 11.62 -9.83
C PRO A 28 1.03 11.41 -10.49
N ASP A 29 1.26 10.22 -11.04
CA ASP A 29 2.52 9.87 -11.73
C ASP A 29 3.78 10.09 -10.87
N LEU A 30 3.72 9.76 -9.59
CA LEU A 30 4.81 9.93 -8.63
C LEU A 30 6.07 9.19 -9.07
N ASP A 31 7.20 9.90 -9.18
CA ASP A 31 8.52 9.27 -9.23
C ASP A 31 8.86 8.69 -7.85
N VAL A 32 8.44 7.45 -7.61
CA VAL A 32 8.61 6.79 -6.31
C VAL A 32 10.08 6.56 -5.96
N ARG A 33 10.97 6.37 -6.94
CA ARG A 33 12.41 6.19 -6.69
C ARG A 33 13.09 7.51 -6.37
N GLY A 34 12.72 8.57 -7.09
CA GLY A 34 13.15 9.93 -6.79
C GLY A 34 12.73 10.34 -5.38
N LEU A 35 11.47 10.10 -5.02
CA LEU A 35 10.96 10.31 -3.66
C LEU A 35 11.76 9.52 -2.62
N ALA A 36 11.90 8.21 -2.81
CA ALA A 36 12.61 7.33 -1.87
C ALA A 36 14.08 7.75 -1.67
N THR A 37 14.74 8.19 -2.74
CA THR A 37 16.13 8.71 -2.71
C THR A 37 16.21 10.04 -1.96
N LEU A 38 15.27 10.95 -2.20
CA LEU A 38 15.16 12.21 -1.47
C LEU A 38 15.00 11.95 0.02
N MET A 39 14.04 11.11 0.42
CA MET A 39 13.79 10.75 1.81
C MET A 39 15.01 10.13 2.47
N ARG A 40 15.72 9.24 1.78
CA ARG A 40 16.95 8.64 2.28
C ARG A 40 18.06 9.68 2.51
N THR A 41 18.22 10.59 1.56
CA THR A 41 19.24 11.67 1.63
C THR A 41 18.93 12.67 2.76
N ARG A 42 17.67 12.85 3.07
CA ARG A 42 17.18 13.78 4.12
C ARG A 42 16.98 13.10 5.48
N GLU A 43 17.33 11.81 5.60
CA GLU A 43 17.18 11.02 6.82
C GLU A 43 15.73 10.95 7.33
N VAL A 44 14.77 11.04 6.40
CA VAL A 44 13.33 10.87 6.68
C VAL A 44 13.01 9.39 6.67
N ARG A 45 12.48 8.86 7.77
CA ARG A 45 12.30 7.43 7.96
C ARG A 45 11.11 6.89 7.16
N PHE A 46 11.33 5.82 6.41
CA PHE A 46 10.24 5.03 5.82
C PHE A 46 9.45 4.31 6.93
N VAL A 47 8.13 4.46 6.94
CA VAL A 47 7.24 3.79 7.89
C VAL A 47 6.65 2.54 7.26
N THR A 48 5.88 2.69 6.20
CA THR A 48 5.25 1.58 5.48
C THR A 48 4.74 2.05 4.11
N LEU A 49 4.22 1.11 3.34
CA LEU A 49 3.47 1.32 2.11
C LEU A 49 2.11 0.62 2.24
N THR A 50 1.03 1.31 1.97
CA THR A 50 -0.30 0.70 1.91
C THR A 50 -0.87 0.79 0.51
N GLY A 51 -1.72 -0.17 0.14
CA GLY A 51 -2.38 -0.21 -1.15
C GLY A 51 -3.85 -0.58 -1.00
N THR A 52 -4.69 0.08 -1.77
CA THR A 52 -6.12 -0.21 -1.84
C THR A 52 -6.58 -0.20 -3.30
N PRO A 53 -7.59 -1.01 -3.68
CA PRO A 53 -8.22 -0.87 -4.99
C PRO A 53 -8.77 0.56 -5.17
N ASP A 54 -8.56 1.13 -6.36
CA ASP A 54 -9.14 2.41 -6.73
C ASP A 54 -10.50 2.20 -7.40
N THR A 55 -11.46 3.07 -7.11
CA THR A 55 -12.80 3.03 -7.70
C THR A 55 -12.80 3.32 -9.21
N ALA A 56 -11.80 4.04 -9.71
CA ALA A 56 -11.60 4.31 -11.13
C ALA A 56 -10.89 3.17 -11.88
N GLY A 57 -10.50 2.12 -11.15
CA GLY A 57 -9.68 1.01 -11.64
C GLY A 57 -8.20 1.19 -11.29
N GLY A 58 -7.50 0.08 -11.11
CA GLY A 58 -6.12 0.08 -10.61
C GLY A 58 -6.03 0.13 -9.09
N TYR A 59 -4.97 0.71 -8.57
CA TYR A 59 -4.67 0.72 -7.14
C TYR A 59 -4.16 2.09 -6.70
N ARG A 60 -4.63 2.54 -5.54
CA ARG A 60 -4.07 3.69 -4.84
C ARG A 60 -3.02 3.19 -3.87
N LEU A 61 -1.78 3.65 -4.02
CA LEU A 61 -0.65 3.36 -3.15
C LEU A 61 -0.33 4.59 -2.31
N ILE A 62 -0.04 4.38 -1.02
CA ILE A 62 0.28 5.45 -0.08
C ILE A 62 1.60 5.11 0.61
N TYR A 63 2.62 5.92 0.36
CA TYR A 63 3.92 5.84 0.99
C TYR A 63 3.90 6.68 2.27
N HIS A 64 4.13 6.03 3.41
CA HIS A 64 4.10 6.66 4.73
C HIS A 64 5.52 6.92 5.22
N TRP A 65 5.78 8.17 5.58
CA TRP A 65 7.09 8.64 6.03
C TRP A 65 6.97 9.32 7.38
N ASP A 66 7.97 9.15 8.24
CA ASP A 66 8.10 9.88 9.50
C ASP A 66 9.08 11.05 9.30
N ALA A 67 8.53 12.25 9.25
CA ALA A 67 9.23 13.51 9.06
C ALA A 67 9.30 14.25 10.39
N ASP A 68 10.31 13.92 11.20
CA ASP A 68 10.57 14.54 12.51
C ASP A 68 9.37 14.42 13.48
N GLY A 69 8.77 13.22 13.52
CA GLY A 69 7.62 12.90 14.37
C GLY A 69 6.26 13.24 13.77
N ALA A 70 6.21 13.88 12.61
CA ALA A 70 4.98 14.07 11.85
C ALA A 70 4.85 13.01 10.74
N LEU A 71 3.68 12.40 10.62
CA LEU A 71 3.41 11.47 9.53
C LEU A 71 3.16 12.24 8.23
N LEU A 72 3.87 11.85 7.18
CA LEU A 72 3.70 12.37 5.83
C LEU A 72 3.24 11.22 4.92
N ASN A 73 2.04 11.36 4.36
CA ASN A 73 1.37 10.37 3.54
C ASN A 73 1.32 10.87 2.10
N ILE A 74 2.11 10.24 1.22
CA ILE A 74 2.18 10.60 -0.20
C ILE A 74 1.53 9.48 -1.00
N ALA A 75 0.39 9.80 -1.62
CA ALA A 75 -0.41 8.86 -2.37
C ALA A 75 -0.20 9.03 -3.88
N THR A 76 -0.26 7.91 -4.59
CA THR A 76 -0.26 7.87 -6.06
C THR A 76 -1.20 6.77 -6.55
N THR A 77 -1.63 6.85 -7.80
CA THR A 77 -2.48 5.83 -8.43
C THR A 77 -1.71 5.05 -9.48
N VAL A 78 -1.84 3.73 -9.45
CA VAL A 78 -1.20 2.80 -10.37
C VAL A 78 -2.27 2.13 -11.23
N SER A 79 -2.44 2.61 -12.46
CA SER A 79 -3.48 2.09 -13.37
C SER A 79 -3.07 0.80 -14.07
N ALA A 80 -1.78 0.62 -14.37
CA ALA A 80 -1.26 -0.53 -15.10
C ALA A 80 -0.83 -1.72 -14.22
N GLY A 81 -1.02 -1.65 -12.91
CA GLY A 81 -0.60 -2.70 -11.97
C GLY A 81 0.92 -2.86 -11.81
N CYS A 82 1.70 -1.86 -12.24
CA CYS A 82 3.15 -1.89 -12.28
C CYS A 82 3.72 -0.57 -11.74
N ILE A 83 4.70 -0.64 -10.83
CA ILE A 83 5.38 0.52 -10.23
C ILE A 83 6.82 0.15 -9.89
N ALA A 84 7.72 1.12 -9.89
CA ALA A 84 9.10 0.88 -9.53
C ALA A 84 9.26 0.49 -8.05
N SER A 85 10.07 -0.53 -7.77
CA SER A 85 10.43 -0.95 -6.41
C SER A 85 11.36 0.09 -5.76
N ILE A 86 11.20 0.24 -4.44
CA ILE A 86 12.11 1.02 -3.60
C ILE A 86 12.88 0.15 -2.59
N ALA A 87 12.75 -1.17 -2.69
CA ALA A 87 13.32 -2.10 -1.71
C ALA A 87 14.86 -2.09 -1.65
N ASP A 88 15.53 -1.73 -2.74
CA ASP A 88 16.99 -1.55 -2.79
C ASP A 88 17.45 -0.25 -2.09
N ILE A 89 16.60 0.78 -2.05
CA ILE A 89 16.84 2.03 -1.33
C ILE A 89 16.44 1.88 0.15
N TRP A 90 15.29 1.25 0.38
CA TRP A 90 14.70 1.02 1.69
C TRP A 90 14.40 -0.47 1.91
N PRO A 91 15.29 -1.24 2.52
CA PRO A 91 15.09 -2.68 2.74
C PRO A 91 13.79 -3.05 3.46
N ALA A 92 13.26 -2.15 4.31
CA ALA A 92 11.97 -2.33 4.97
C ALA A 92 10.78 -2.38 3.98
N ALA A 93 10.94 -1.80 2.79
CA ALA A 93 9.90 -1.84 1.76
C ALA A 93 9.76 -3.23 1.12
N ASP A 94 10.79 -4.10 1.17
CA ASP A 94 10.75 -5.45 0.60
C ASP A 94 9.52 -6.23 1.09
N TRP A 95 9.27 -6.17 2.38
CA TRP A 95 8.17 -6.90 3.01
C TRP A 95 6.80 -6.45 2.50
N VAL A 96 6.54 -5.14 2.53
CA VAL A 96 5.24 -4.58 2.14
C VAL A 96 5.00 -4.64 0.62
N GLU A 97 6.05 -4.53 -0.20
CA GLU A 97 5.94 -4.73 -1.64
C GLU A 97 5.55 -6.17 -1.99
N ARG A 98 6.11 -7.16 -1.27
CA ARG A 98 5.74 -8.57 -1.44
C ARG A 98 4.30 -8.83 -0.99
N GLU A 99 3.87 -8.23 0.12
CA GLU A 99 2.49 -8.32 0.60
C GLU A 99 1.51 -7.78 -0.45
N LEU A 100 1.77 -6.59 -0.99
CA LEU A 100 0.92 -5.97 -2.02
C LEU A 100 0.90 -6.77 -3.34
N ARG A 101 2.04 -7.38 -3.72
CA ARG A 101 2.08 -8.31 -4.84
C ARG A 101 1.16 -9.50 -4.59
N ASP A 102 1.27 -10.13 -3.42
CA ASP A 102 0.51 -11.34 -3.10
C ASP A 102 -1.00 -11.04 -3.02
N TYR A 103 -1.40 -9.87 -2.50
CA TYR A 103 -2.80 -9.49 -2.40
C TYR A 103 -3.42 -8.97 -3.69
N TYR A 104 -2.69 -8.18 -4.46
CA TYR A 104 -3.24 -7.42 -5.59
C TYR A 104 -2.60 -7.73 -6.94
N ALA A 105 -1.65 -8.65 -7.00
CA ALA A 105 -0.84 -8.93 -8.19
C ALA A 105 -0.09 -7.70 -8.73
N LEU A 106 0.25 -6.74 -7.86
CA LEU A 106 1.07 -5.59 -8.23
C LEU A 106 2.48 -6.02 -8.59
N VAL A 107 3.00 -5.48 -9.69
CA VAL A 107 4.37 -5.72 -10.13
C VAL A 107 5.26 -4.57 -9.66
N PHE A 108 6.26 -4.90 -8.85
CA PHE A 108 7.29 -3.96 -8.41
C PHE A 108 8.53 -4.12 -9.28
N GLU A 109 8.73 -3.21 -10.23
CA GLU A 109 9.82 -3.27 -11.21
C GLU A 109 11.19 -2.97 -10.59
N GLY A 110 12.24 -3.56 -11.16
CA GLY A 110 13.62 -3.30 -10.75
C GLY A 110 14.08 -4.09 -9.52
N ARG A 111 13.28 -5.07 -9.06
CA ARG A 111 13.68 -6.00 -8.01
C ARG A 111 13.86 -7.42 -8.55
N ALA A 112 14.69 -8.21 -7.87
CA ALA A 112 14.78 -9.63 -8.12
C ALA A 112 13.47 -10.35 -7.74
N GLU A 113 13.20 -11.49 -8.37
CA GLU A 113 12.12 -12.37 -7.94
C GLU A 113 12.31 -12.76 -6.46
N THR A 114 11.22 -12.69 -5.72
CA THR A 114 11.19 -13.06 -4.31
C THR A 114 10.09 -14.10 -4.09
N PRO A 115 10.26 -15.01 -3.11
CA PRO A 115 9.21 -15.95 -2.76
C PRO A 115 7.93 -15.21 -2.33
N THR A 116 6.81 -15.89 -2.38
CA THR A 116 5.54 -15.42 -1.80
C THR A 116 5.73 -15.11 -0.31
N LEU A 117 4.97 -14.17 0.22
CA LEU A 117 5.01 -13.79 1.62
C LEU A 117 3.80 -14.33 2.39
N MET A 118 2.61 -14.08 1.84
CA MET A 118 1.32 -14.39 2.45
C MET A 118 0.64 -15.60 1.82
N LEU A 119 1.02 -15.95 0.60
CA LEU A 119 0.45 -17.05 -0.17
C LEU A 119 1.21 -18.36 0.09
N LEU A 120 0.51 -19.48 -0.02
CA LEU A 120 1.12 -20.81 0.00
C LEU A 120 1.94 -21.04 -1.27
N GLU A 121 2.89 -21.98 -1.18
CA GLU A 121 3.69 -22.40 -2.33
C GLU A 121 2.75 -22.95 -3.45
N GLY A 122 2.86 -22.35 -4.64
CA GLY A 122 2.02 -22.70 -5.79
C GLY A 122 0.77 -21.85 -5.97
N ASP A 123 0.47 -20.97 -5.01
CA ASP A 123 -0.63 -20.01 -5.18
C ASP A 123 -0.21 -18.85 -6.11
N GLU A 124 -1.14 -18.41 -6.94
CA GLU A 124 -0.98 -17.27 -7.83
C GLU A 124 -1.18 -15.94 -7.05
N PRO A 125 -0.41 -14.87 -7.31
CA PRO A 125 -0.65 -13.53 -6.78
C PRO A 125 -2.05 -12.98 -7.09
N GLY A 126 -2.51 -12.01 -6.31
CA GLY A 126 -3.80 -11.35 -6.52
C GLY A 126 -4.95 -11.97 -5.74
N LEU A 127 -4.68 -12.40 -4.51
CA LEU A 127 -5.69 -13.00 -3.63
C LEU A 127 -6.98 -12.20 -3.55
N PHE A 128 -6.90 -10.89 -3.33
CA PHE A 128 -8.07 -10.01 -3.22
C PHE A 128 -8.65 -9.57 -4.56
N SER A 129 -7.85 -9.51 -5.62
CA SER A 129 -8.32 -9.21 -6.97
C SER A 129 -9.19 -10.33 -7.52
N ARG A 130 -8.85 -11.58 -7.24
CA ARG A 130 -9.63 -12.77 -7.66
C ARG A 130 -10.93 -12.90 -6.90
N THR A 131 -10.97 -12.52 -5.63
CA THR A 131 -12.16 -12.64 -4.78
C THR A 131 -13.27 -11.67 -5.20
N SER A 132 -12.93 -10.52 -5.80
CA SER A 132 -13.92 -9.58 -6.33
C SER A 132 -14.48 -10.00 -7.70
N ALA A 133 -13.72 -10.77 -8.49
CA ALA A 133 -14.16 -11.26 -9.80
C ALA A 133 -14.97 -12.57 -9.75
N ALA A 134 -14.65 -13.46 -8.82
CA ALA A 134 -15.46 -14.62 -8.48
C ALA A 134 -16.36 -14.22 -7.32
N GLY A 135 -17.61 -13.79 -7.61
CA GLY A 135 -18.57 -13.51 -6.55
C GLY A 135 -18.47 -14.62 -5.49
N ARG A 136 -18.09 -14.23 -4.26
CA ARG A 136 -17.81 -15.16 -3.19
C ARG A 136 -19.03 -16.05 -3.00
N GLU A 137 -18.98 -17.26 -3.49
CA GLU A 137 -19.86 -18.34 -3.00
C GLU A 137 -19.43 -18.55 -1.55
N ILE A 138 -20.15 -17.88 -0.66
CA ILE A 138 -19.94 -18.05 0.78
C ILE A 138 -20.27 -19.50 1.04
N ASP A 139 -19.29 -20.30 1.49
CA ASP A 139 -19.50 -21.69 1.85
C ASP A 139 -20.70 -21.74 2.82
N PRO A 140 -21.81 -22.39 2.44
CA PRO A 140 -23.03 -22.43 3.26
C PRO A 140 -22.77 -23.00 4.66
N ALA A 141 -21.68 -23.77 4.85
CA ALA A 141 -21.27 -24.28 6.14
C ALA A 141 -20.72 -23.18 7.09
N VAL A 142 -20.10 -22.11 6.56
CA VAL A 142 -19.62 -20.97 7.35
C VAL A 142 -20.81 -20.12 7.80
N THR A 143 -21.74 -19.86 6.89
CA THR A 143 -22.97 -19.09 7.21
C THR A 143 -23.84 -19.79 8.26
N ALA A 144 -23.93 -21.12 8.21
CA ALA A 144 -24.68 -21.92 9.18
C ALA A 144 -24.01 -21.93 10.57
N ARG A 145 -22.68 -21.88 10.64
CA ARG A 145 -21.93 -21.77 11.90
C ARG A 145 -22.13 -20.42 12.57
N ASP A 146 -22.04 -19.33 11.81
CA ASP A 146 -22.19 -17.97 12.33
C ASP A 146 -23.63 -17.72 12.82
N ALA A 147 -24.63 -18.26 12.12
CA ALA A 147 -26.04 -18.20 12.54
C ALA A 147 -26.28 -18.98 13.85
N ALA A 148 -25.75 -20.20 13.97
CA ALA A 148 -25.88 -21.01 15.18
C ALA A 148 -25.15 -20.43 16.41
N GLU A 149 -24.08 -19.66 16.19
CA GLU A 149 -23.35 -18.97 17.25
C GLU A 149 -24.05 -17.68 17.70
N ALA A 150 -24.77 -17.00 16.79
CA ALA A 150 -25.59 -15.84 17.10
C ALA A 150 -26.79 -16.24 17.96
N GLU A 151 -27.50 -17.33 17.63
CA GLU A 151 -28.64 -17.85 18.42
C GLU A 151 -28.25 -18.31 19.83
N ARG A 152 -27.01 -18.79 20.02
CA ARG A 152 -26.49 -19.18 21.35
C ARG A 152 -26.18 -17.99 22.28
N LYS A 153 -25.97 -16.80 21.71
CA LYS A 153 -25.67 -15.57 22.49
C LYS A 153 -26.94 -14.82 22.92
N GLU A 154 -28.09 -15.15 22.33
CA GLU A 154 -29.38 -14.54 22.65
C GLU A 154 -30.28 -15.41 23.58
N SER A 155 -29.81 -16.60 23.97
CA SER A 155 -30.46 -17.50 24.94
C SER A 155 -29.73 -17.52 26.27
#